data_66d5cdad6d699b9e39a82bed65f14d9d
#
_entry.id   66d5cdad6d699b9e39a82bed65f14d9d
#
_cell.length_a   1.000
_cell.length_b   1.000
_cell.length_c   1.000
_cell.angle_alpha   90.00
_cell.angle_beta   90.00
_cell.angle_gamma   90.00
#
_symmetry.space_group_name_H-M   'P 1'
#
loop_
_entity.id
_entity.type
_entity.pdbx_description
1 polymer ?
#
loop_
_entity_poly.entity_id
_entity_poly.type
_entity_poly.pdbx_seq_one_letter_code
_entity_poly.pdbx_strand_id
1 'polypeptide(L)'
;MGDITKETYDKIKEDENVSHPSHYTWLKDKCGIEVIDITRHLDFDLGNAIKYILRAGRKPIINENLSDDSYMAAIQDLKKALFYINDKINMLENEYKSFNEH
;
A
#
# COMPACT_ATOMS: atom_id res chain seq x y z
N MET A 1 -1.00 28.54 -5.18
CA MET A 1 -0.06 27.69 -4.53
C MET A 1 1.32 27.88 -5.13
N GLY A 2 2.31 28.17 -4.29
CA GLY A 2 3.65 28.34 -4.80
C GLY A 2 4.20 27.03 -5.36
N ASP A 3 4.84 27.13 -6.50
CA ASP A 3 5.49 25.97 -7.09
C ASP A 3 6.76 25.66 -6.27
N ILE A 4 6.96 24.40 -5.99
CA ILE A 4 8.21 23.98 -5.38
C ILE A 4 9.30 24.03 -6.47
N THR A 5 10.50 24.37 -6.04
CA THR A 5 11.62 24.39 -6.97
C THR A 5 11.98 22.98 -7.38
N LYS A 6 12.66 22.84 -8.51
CA LYS A 6 13.17 21.54 -8.95
C LYS A 6 14.08 20.92 -7.89
N GLU A 7 14.91 21.74 -7.25
CA GLU A 7 15.82 21.28 -6.20
C GLU A 7 15.05 20.71 -5.02
N THR A 8 13.98 21.38 -4.59
CA THR A 8 13.13 20.90 -3.52
C THR A 8 12.41 19.63 -3.91
N TYR A 9 11.89 19.56 -5.14
CA TYR A 9 11.23 18.38 -5.65
C TYR A 9 12.17 17.18 -5.68
N ASP A 10 13.37 17.38 -6.21
CA ASP A 10 14.38 16.31 -6.30
C ASP A 10 14.78 15.82 -4.91
N LYS A 11 14.91 16.75 -3.96
CA LYS A 11 15.26 16.41 -2.59
C LYS A 11 14.14 15.60 -1.91
N ILE A 12 12.89 15.98 -2.11
CA ILE A 12 11.75 15.25 -1.58
C ILE A 12 11.71 13.86 -2.21
N LYS A 13 11.94 13.77 -3.51
CA LYS A 13 11.92 12.51 -4.24
C LYS A 13 13.03 11.57 -3.78
N GLU A 14 14.16 12.12 -3.36
CA GLU A 14 15.28 11.34 -2.85
C GLU A 14 15.06 10.88 -1.41
N ASP A 15 14.12 11.48 -0.70
CA ASP A 15 13.82 11.09 0.67
C ASP A 15 13.21 9.69 0.67
N GLU A 16 13.88 8.77 1.37
CA GLU A 16 13.48 7.37 1.41
C GLU A 16 12.07 7.19 1.96
N ASN A 17 11.68 8.00 2.95
CA ASN A 17 10.37 7.86 3.59
C ASN A 17 9.23 8.41 2.73
N VAL A 18 9.53 9.27 1.77
CA VAL A 18 8.52 9.86 0.90
C VAL A 18 8.43 9.09 -0.42
N SER A 19 9.56 8.96 -1.11
CA SER A 19 9.59 8.35 -2.46
C SER A 19 9.75 6.83 -2.42
N HIS A 20 10.55 6.36 -1.47
CA HIS A 20 10.90 4.94 -1.38
C HIS A 20 10.79 4.48 0.07
N PRO A 21 9.55 4.37 0.60
CA PRO A 21 9.37 3.91 1.97
C PRO A 21 10.04 2.55 2.19
N SER A 22 10.73 2.41 3.30
CA SER A 22 11.52 1.21 3.59
C SER A 22 10.72 -0.09 3.52
N HIS A 23 9.41 -0.02 3.78
CA HIS A 23 8.53 -1.19 3.71
C HIS A 23 8.38 -1.74 2.30
N TYR A 24 8.71 -0.96 1.28
CA TYR A 24 8.44 -1.29 -0.12
C TYR A 24 9.70 -1.33 -0.98
N THR A 25 10.87 -1.03 -0.41
CA THR A 25 12.13 -1.05 -1.20
C THR A 25 12.41 -2.43 -1.79
N TRP A 26 11.98 -3.48 -1.10
CA TRP A 26 12.15 -4.84 -1.60
C TRP A 26 11.44 -5.04 -2.95
N LEU A 27 10.28 -4.41 -3.13
CA LEU A 27 9.54 -4.51 -4.38
C LEU A 27 10.32 -3.89 -5.53
N LYS A 28 10.89 -2.72 -5.31
CA LYS A 28 11.75 -2.05 -6.29
C LYS A 28 12.97 -2.91 -6.62
N ASP A 29 13.62 -3.43 -5.60
CA ASP A 29 14.82 -4.23 -5.77
C ASP A 29 14.56 -5.52 -6.54
N LYS A 30 13.44 -6.18 -6.29
CA LYS A 30 13.12 -7.46 -6.91
C LYS A 30 12.36 -7.33 -8.21
N CYS A 31 11.50 -6.35 -8.33
CA CYS A 31 10.58 -6.22 -9.46
C CYS A 31 10.80 -4.97 -10.29
N GLY A 32 11.60 -4.04 -9.81
CA GLY A 32 11.84 -2.77 -10.50
C GLY A 32 10.64 -1.82 -10.47
N ILE A 33 9.67 -2.07 -9.59
CA ILE A 33 8.41 -1.32 -9.54
C ILE A 33 8.27 -0.67 -8.17
N GLU A 34 7.85 0.59 -8.15
CA GLU A 34 7.45 1.26 -6.92
C GLU A 34 5.99 0.93 -6.60
N VAL A 35 5.65 0.86 -5.32
CA VAL A 35 4.27 0.59 -4.92
C VAL A 35 3.32 1.65 -5.47
N ILE A 36 3.76 2.90 -5.52
CA ILE A 36 2.91 3.99 -6.03
C ILE A 36 2.60 3.82 -7.52
N ASP A 37 3.47 3.15 -8.28
CA ASP A 37 3.21 2.89 -9.70
C ASP A 37 1.97 2.02 -9.90
N ILE A 38 1.68 1.19 -8.91
CA ILE A 38 0.50 0.33 -8.92
C ILE A 38 -0.70 1.07 -8.32
N THR A 39 -0.53 1.61 -7.13
CA THR A 39 -1.66 2.14 -6.36
C THR A 39 -2.28 3.38 -6.97
N ARG A 40 -1.51 4.16 -7.73
CA ARG A 40 -2.05 5.36 -8.39
C ARG A 40 -3.15 5.03 -9.41
N HIS A 41 -3.17 3.80 -9.90
CA HIS A 41 -4.16 3.37 -10.89
C HIS A 41 -5.38 2.71 -10.26
N LEU A 42 -5.40 2.61 -8.94
CA LEU A 42 -6.46 1.94 -8.19
C LEU A 42 -7.22 2.98 -7.37
N ASP A 43 -8.47 2.67 -7.05
CA ASP A 43 -9.22 3.53 -6.13
C ASP A 43 -8.67 3.42 -4.71
N PHE A 44 -9.24 4.20 -3.81
CA PHE A 44 -8.75 4.31 -2.44
C PHE A 44 -8.69 2.94 -1.73
N ASP A 45 -9.78 2.18 -1.79
CA ASP A 45 -9.84 0.89 -1.09
C ASP A 45 -8.87 -0.13 -1.67
N LEU A 46 -8.87 -0.29 -2.99
CA LEU A 46 -8.00 -1.26 -3.65
C LEU A 46 -6.53 -0.88 -3.49
N GLY A 47 -6.22 0.40 -3.61
CA GLY A 47 -4.86 0.88 -3.42
C GLY A 47 -4.35 0.63 -2.01
N ASN A 48 -5.19 0.89 -1.00
CA ASN A 48 -4.81 0.63 0.39
C ASN A 48 -4.69 -0.86 0.68
N ALA A 49 -5.59 -1.67 0.14
CA ALA A 49 -5.49 -3.13 0.30
C ALA A 49 -4.17 -3.66 -0.24
N ILE A 50 -3.79 -3.26 -1.45
CA ILE A 50 -2.53 -3.67 -2.08
C ILE A 50 -1.34 -3.18 -1.24
N LYS A 51 -1.37 -1.95 -0.78
CA LYS A 51 -0.31 -1.38 0.04
C LYS A 51 -0.05 -2.23 1.29
N TYR A 52 -1.10 -2.57 2.00
CA TYR A 52 -0.96 -3.34 3.23
C TYR A 52 -0.57 -4.80 2.98
N ILE A 53 -1.03 -5.39 1.89
CA ILE A 53 -0.61 -6.73 1.49
C ILE A 53 0.89 -6.76 1.21
N LEU A 54 1.39 -5.77 0.48
CA LEU A 54 2.82 -5.70 0.16
C LEU A 54 3.67 -5.50 1.43
N ARG A 55 3.21 -4.68 2.37
CA ARG A 55 3.90 -4.49 3.65
C ARG A 55 3.95 -5.79 4.44
N ALA A 56 2.84 -6.51 4.50
CA ALA A 56 2.78 -7.78 5.22
C ALA A 56 3.68 -8.82 4.58
N GLY A 57 3.72 -8.86 3.25
CA GLY A 57 4.54 -9.82 2.52
C GLY A 57 6.02 -9.65 2.73
N ARG A 58 6.45 -8.42 3.04
CA ARG A 58 7.86 -8.15 3.27
C ARG A 58 8.35 -8.63 4.64
N LYS A 59 7.58 -8.36 5.67
CA LYS A 59 8.04 -8.48 7.05
C LYS A 59 8.49 -9.86 7.50
N PRO A 60 7.79 -10.95 7.14
CA PRO A 60 8.21 -12.29 7.61
C PRO A 60 9.38 -12.89 6.86
N ILE A 61 9.75 -12.34 5.69
CA ILE A 61 10.69 -13.00 4.79
C ILE A 61 12.14 -12.63 5.06
N ILE A 62 12.38 -11.47 5.63
CA ILE A 62 13.72 -10.90 5.64
C ILE A 62 14.50 -11.11 6.93
N ASN A 63 13.89 -11.56 7.96
CA ASN A 63 14.57 -11.60 9.24
C ASN A 63 14.58 -13.02 9.77
N GLU A 64 15.78 -13.62 9.81
CA GLU A 64 15.96 -14.94 10.40
C GLU A 64 15.66 -14.92 11.90
N ASN A 65 15.70 -13.74 12.51
CA ASN A 65 15.38 -13.54 13.92
C ASN A 65 13.98 -12.93 14.06
N LEU A 66 12.97 -13.57 13.46
CA LEU A 66 11.58 -13.11 13.55
C LEU A 66 11.14 -13.07 15.00
N SER A 67 10.76 -11.89 15.44
CA SER A 67 10.18 -11.69 16.76
C SER A 67 8.67 -11.81 16.68
N ASP A 68 8.02 -11.99 17.84
CA ASP A 68 6.56 -11.93 17.92
C ASP A 68 6.03 -10.62 17.36
N ASP A 69 6.77 -9.51 17.55
CA ASP A 69 6.38 -8.21 17.04
C ASP A 69 6.31 -8.18 15.51
N SER A 70 7.24 -8.89 14.84
CA SER A 70 7.22 -8.95 13.37
C SER A 70 6.00 -9.70 12.86
N TYR A 71 5.65 -10.81 13.49
CA TYR A 71 4.44 -11.54 13.14
C TYR A 71 3.18 -10.71 13.40
N MET A 72 3.12 -10.08 14.57
CA MET A 72 1.97 -9.25 14.93
C MET A 72 1.80 -8.07 13.98
N ALA A 73 2.91 -7.45 13.57
CA ALA A 73 2.86 -6.35 12.61
C ALA A 73 2.34 -6.81 11.24
N ALA A 74 2.78 -7.98 10.79
CA ALA A 74 2.29 -8.53 9.52
C ALA A 74 0.80 -8.87 9.60
N ILE A 75 0.38 -9.49 10.70
CA ILE A 75 -1.03 -9.80 10.92
C ILE A 75 -1.87 -8.53 10.94
N GLN A 76 -1.39 -7.48 11.58
CA GLN A 76 -2.10 -6.20 11.63
C GLN A 76 -2.25 -5.59 10.24
N ASP A 77 -1.18 -5.64 9.43
CA ASP A 77 -1.25 -5.16 8.05
C ASP A 77 -2.28 -5.94 7.23
N LEU A 78 -2.34 -7.26 7.40
CA LEU A 78 -3.32 -8.08 6.71
C LEU A 78 -4.75 -7.75 7.16
N LYS A 79 -4.95 -7.46 8.43
CA LYS A 79 -6.25 -7.04 8.93
C LYS A 79 -6.66 -5.69 8.35
N LYS A 80 -5.71 -4.78 8.18
CA LYS A 80 -5.98 -3.51 7.53
C LYS A 80 -6.35 -3.71 6.07
N ALA A 81 -5.63 -4.58 5.37
CA ALA A 81 -5.97 -4.92 3.98
C ALA A 81 -7.39 -5.48 3.91
N LEU A 82 -7.74 -6.37 4.82
CA LEU A 82 -9.07 -6.97 4.86
C LEU A 82 -10.15 -5.92 5.09
N PHE A 83 -9.89 -4.93 5.94
CA PHE A 83 -10.82 -3.82 6.15
C PHE A 83 -11.16 -3.12 4.84
N TYR A 84 -10.12 -2.78 4.05
CA TYR A 84 -10.34 -2.08 2.79
C TYR A 84 -11.00 -2.96 1.74
N ILE A 85 -10.68 -4.25 1.73
CA ILE A 85 -11.33 -5.21 0.83
C ILE A 85 -12.82 -5.30 1.16
N ASN A 86 -13.16 -5.42 2.44
CA ASN A 86 -14.55 -5.50 2.87
C ASN A 86 -15.31 -4.22 2.55
N ASP A 87 -14.68 -3.06 2.72
CA ASP A 87 -15.31 -1.80 2.38
C ASP A 87 -15.64 -1.74 0.89
N LYS A 88 -14.70 -2.18 0.05
CA LYS A 88 -14.92 -2.21 -1.40
C LYS A 88 -16.04 -3.18 -1.78
N ILE A 89 -16.06 -4.36 -1.16
CA ILE A 89 -17.12 -5.33 -1.40
C ILE A 89 -18.48 -4.73 -1.07
N ASN A 90 -18.59 -4.09 0.08
CA ASN A 90 -19.86 -3.47 0.51
C ASN A 90 -20.30 -2.37 -0.44
N MET A 91 -19.36 -1.56 -0.91
CA MET A 91 -19.68 -0.52 -1.89
C MET A 91 -20.20 -1.10 -3.20
N LEU A 92 -19.52 -2.14 -3.70
CA LEU A 92 -19.93 -2.78 -4.95
C LEU A 92 -21.27 -3.49 -4.82
N GLU A 93 -21.50 -4.13 -3.68
CA GLU A 93 -22.80 -4.78 -3.44
C GLU A 93 -23.93 -3.76 -3.41
N ASN A 94 -23.69 -2.61 -2.77
CA ASN A 94 -24.69 -1.53 -2.73
C ASN A 94 -24.95 -0.94 -4.12
N GLU A 95 -23.89 -0.74 -4.90
CA GLU A 95 -24.03 -0.25 -6.26
C GLU A 95 -24.80 -1.25 -7.13
N TYR A 96 -24.46 -2.52 -7.03
CA TYR A 96 -25.14 -3.58 -7.78
C TYR A 96 -26.61 -3.66 -7.42
N LYS A 97 -26.90 -3.60 -6.13
CA LYS A 97 -28.28 -3.63 -5.64
C LYS A 97 -29.08 -2.44 -6.16
N SER A 98 -28.50 -1.26 -6.08
CA SER A 98 -29.14 -0.04 -6.59
C SER A 98 -29.39 -0.11 -8.08
N PHE A 99 -28.41 -0.63 -8.83
CA PHE A 99 -28.54 -0.81 -10.29
C PHE A 99 -29.70 -1.74 -10.64
N ASN A 100 -29.88 -2.82 -9.89
CA ASN A 100 -30.93 -3.81 -10.16
C ASN A 100 -32.32 -3.38 -9.69
N GLU A 101 -32.44 -2.36 -8.86
CA GLU A 101 -33.71 -1.83 -8.39
C GLU A 101 -34.36 -0.85 -9.35
N HIS A 102 -33.68 -0.51 -10.43
CA HIS A 102 -34.22 0.41 -11.45
C HIS A 102 -34.97 -0.32 -12.55
#